data_59dc194a7f077f892df18111f950ea11
#
_entry.id   59dc194a7f077f892df18111f950ea11
#
_cell.length_a   1.000
_cell.length_b   1.000
_cell.length_c   1.000
_cell.angle_alpha   90.00
_cell.angle_beta   90.00
_cell.angle_gamma   90.00
#
_symmetry.space_group_name_H-M   'P 1'
#
loop_
_entity.id
_entity.type
_entity.pdbx_description
1 polymer ?
#
loop_
_entity_poly.entity_id
_entity_poly.type
_entity_poly.pdbx_seq_one_letter_code
_entity_poly.pdbx_strand_id
1 'polypeptide(L)'
;MTEAEATANGITAGYEETDTERRVVFSADGRTAAIAQNTEGYAMLKVRPTAEGDELERYYGFDMALDHAAELLGVARHELPVPDAAADMGM
;
A
#
# COMPACT_ATOMS: atom_id res chain seq x y z
N MET A 1 15.76 -9.29 -3.64
CA MET A 1 14.77 -8.41 -2.98
C MET A 1 14.52 -7.19 -3.85
N THR A 2 13.27 -6.86 -4.09
CA THR A 2 12.90 -5.74 -4.93
C THR A 2 12.37 -4.60 -4.09
N GLU A 3 12.95 -3.42 -4.25
CA GLU A 3 12.49 -2.21 -3.59
C GLU A 3 12.33 -1.12 -4.62
N ALA A 4 11.31 -0.29 -4.47
CA ALA A 4 11.05 0.82 -5.36
C ALA A 4 10.37 1.94 -4.58
N GLU A 5 10.48 3.15 -5.09
CA GLU A 5 9.90 4.32 -4.43
C GLU A 5 9.28 5.23 -5.48
N ALA A 6 8.18 5.88 -5.11
CA ALA A 6 7.55 6.90 -5.93
C ALA A 6 7.12 8.05 -5.03
N THR A 7 7.18 9.27 -5.53
CA THR A 7 6.79 10.45 -4.78
C THR A 7 5.96 11.36 -5.67
N ALA A 8 4.82 11.80 -5.18
CA ALA A 8 3.96 12.75 -5.89
C ALA A 8 3.01 13.41 -4.89
N ASN A 9 2.67 14.67 -5.14
CA ASN A 9 1.66 15.39 -4.36
C ASN A 9 1.97 15.45 -2.85
N GLY A 10 3.26 15.46 -2.49
CA GLY A 10 3.68 15.48 -1.09
C GLY A 10 3.58 14.12 -0.42
N ILE A 11 3.32 13.06 -1.17
CA ILE A 11 3.17 11.70 -0.66
C ILE A 11 4.35 10.86 -1.13
N THR A 12 4.96 10.10 -0.23
CA THR A 12 6.00 9.15 -0.58
C THR A 12 5.44 7.74 -0.45
N ALA A 13 5.67 6.92 -1.45
CA ALA A 13 5.27 5.52 -1.45
C ALA A 13 6.50 4.64 -1.64
N GLY A 14 6.71 3.71 -0.72
CA GLY A 14 7.81 2.75 -0.80
C GLY A 14 7.26 1.34 -0.98
N TYR A 15 7.83 0.60 -1.92
CA TYR A 15 7.49 -0.80 -2.13
C TYR A 15 8.60 -1.68 -1.57
N GLU A 16 8.20 -2.72 -0.85
CA GLU A 16 9.16 -3.70 -0.34
C GLU A 16 8.56 -5.10 -0.38
N GLU A 17 9.42 -6.10 -0.43
CA GLU A 17 9.01 -7.50 -0.34
C GLU A 17 9.68 -8.13 0.86
N THR A 18 8.89 -8.89 1.62
CA THR A 18 9.41 -9.73 2.70
C THR A 18 9.28 -11.20 2.26
N ASP A 19 9.67 -12.13 3.11
CA ASP A 19 9.52 -13.56 2.81
C ASP A 19 8.07 -13.97 2.60
N THR A 20 7.13 -13.23 3.17
CA THR A 20 5.72 -13.61 3.18
C THR A 20 4.79 -12.61 2.50
N GLU A 21 5.23 -11.36 2.32
CA GLU A 21 4.35 -10.30 1.83
C GLU A 21 5.01 -9.36 0.85
N ARG A 22 4.18 -8.81 -0.04
CA ARG A 22 4.50 -7.63 -0.83
C ARG A 22 3.80 -6.46 -0.13
N ARG A 23 4.50 -5.33 0.04
CA ARG A 23 3.95 -4.17 0.75
C ARG A 23 4.20 -2.89 -0.01
N VAL A 24 3.21 -2.00 0.02
CA VAL A 24 3.43 -0.61 -0.37
C VAL A 24 3.06 0.27 0.83
N VAL A 25 3.98 1.14 1.23
CA VAL A 25 3.82 1.99 2.41
C VAL A 25 3.81 3.45 1.97
N PHE A 26 2.72 4.13 2.30
CA PHE A 26 2.55 5.54 1.97
C PHE A 26 2.77 6.40 3.21
N SER A 27 3.39 7.58 3.02
CA SER A 27 3.52 8.56 4.10
C SER A 27 3.31 9.96 3.56
N ALA A 28 2.62 10.79 4.35
CA ALA A 28 2.33 12.18 4.02
C ALA A 28 1.98 12.94 5.30
N ASP A 29 2.66 14.06 5.56
CA ASP A 29 2.35 14.95 6.69
C ASP A 29 2.20 14.23 8.02
N GLY A 30 3.12 13.32 8.33
CA GLY A 30 3.10 12.59 9.59
C GLY A 30 2.09 11.46 9.66
N ARG A 31 1.34 11.21 8.59
CA ARG A 31 0.39 10.10 8.49
C ARG A 31 0.98 8.99 7.64
N THR A 32 0.58 7.75 7.95
CA THR A 32 1.03 6.59 7.19
C THR A 32 -0.13 5.65 6.91
N ALA A 33 0.02 4.87 5.84
CA ALA A 33 -0.89 3.79 5.50
C ALA A 33 -0.10 2.76 4.73
N ALA A 34 -0.48 1.51 4.84
CA ALA A 34 0.21 0.43 4.12
C ALA A 34 -0.80 -0.54 3.54
N ILE A 35 -0.45 -1.09 2.39
CA ILE A 35 -1.22 -2.16 1.75
C ILE A 35 -0.28 -3.35 1.63
N ALA A 36 -0.70 -4.51 2.14
CA ALA A 36 0.10 -5.72 2.12
C ALA A 36 -0.65 -6.85 1.43
N GLN A 37 0.06 -7.65 0.67
CA GLN A 37 -0.49 -8.80 -0.03
C GLN A 37 0.41 -10.01 0.22
N ASN A 38 -0.17 -11.13 0.60
CA ASN A 38 0.60 -12.35 0.82
C ASN A 38 1.22 -12.82 -0.49
N THR A 39 2.46 -13.29 -0.44
CA THR A 39 3.13 -13.84 -1.62
C THR A 39 2.62 -15.23 -1.94
N GLU A 40 2.08 -15.94 -0.96
CA GLU A 40 1.53 -17.29 -1.13
C GLU A 40 0.15 -17.37 -0.53
N GLY A 41 -0.68 -18.28 -1.02
CA GLY A 41 -2.02 -18.49 -0.51
C GLY A 41 -2.98 -17.43 -0.99
N TYR A 42 -3.85 -16.98 -0.11
CA TYR A 42 -4.89 -16.02 -0.44
C TYR A 42 -4.29 -14.63 -0.63
N ALA A 43 -4.44 -14.08 -1.80
CA ALA A 43 -3.79 -12.82 -2.18
C ALA A 43 -4.68 -11.59 -1.97
N MET A 44 -5.47 -11.57 -0.90
CA MET A 44 -6.24 -10.38 -0.56
C MET A 44 -5.33 -9.26 -0.10
N LEU A 45 -5.76 -8.04 -0.36
CA LEU A 45 -5.00 -6.84 0.00
C LEU A 45 -5.44 -6.37 1.37
N LYS A 46 -4.49 -6.31 2.29
CA LYS A 46 -4.73 -5.90 3.67
C LYS A 46 -4.30 -4.46 3.87
N VAL A 47 -5.19 -3.63 4.38
CA VAL A 47 -4.87 -2.23 4.65
C VAL A 47 -4.51 -2.09 6.12
N ARG A 48 -3.37 -1.45 6.39
CA ARG A 48 -2.82 -1.25 7.73
C ARG A 48 -2.46 0.21 7.94
N PRO A 49 -2.47 0.71 9.18
CA PRO A 49 -2.02 2.09 9.43
C PRO A 49 -0.51 2.26 9.27
N THR A 50 0.25 1.18 9.46
CA THR A 50 1.71 1.14 9.25
C THR A 50 2.07 -0.20 8.64
N ALA A 51 3.32 -0.31 8.17
CA ALA A 51 3.78 -1.54 7.52
C ALA A 51 3.59 -2.79 8.38
N GLU A 52 3.73 -2.66 9.69
CA GLU A 52 3.61 -3.78 10.61
C GLU A 52 2.47 -3.62 11.61
N GLY A 53 1.55 -2.68 11.34
CA GLY A 53 0.40 -2.45 12.20
C GLY A 53 -0.69 -3.50 12.02
N ASP A 54 -1.74 -3.36 12.83
CA ASP A 54 -2.87 -4.26 12.75
C ASP A 54 -3.66 -4.03 11.46
N GLU A 55 -4.13 -5.13 10.89
CA GLU A 55 -4.96 -5.06 9.70
C GLU A 55 -6.30 -4.37 10.03
N LEU A 56 -6.66 -3.36 9.24
CA LEU A 56 -7.90 -2.63 9.42
C LEU A 56 -9.03 -3.20 8.56
N GLU A 57 -8.69 -3.64 7.33
CA GLU A 57 -9.68 -4.15 6.40
C GLU A 57 -8.97 -4.94 5.30
N ARG A 58 -9.71 -5.81 4.60
CA ARG A 58 -9.21 -6.60 3.47
C ARG A 58 -10.04 -6.31 2.23
N TYR A 59 -9.37 -6.28 1.08
CA TYR A 59 -10.03 -6.01 -0.19
C TYR A 59 -9.53 -6.98 -1.26
N TYR A 60 -10.39 -7.30 -2.22
CA TYR A 60 -9.98 -8.09 -3.39
C TYR A 60 -9.30 -7.22 -4.44
N GLY A 61 -9.74 -5.98 -4.59
CA GLY A 61 -9.24 -5.09 -5.63
C GLY A 61 -8.27 -4.07 -5.08
N PHE A 62 -7.21 -3.79 -5.85
CA PHE A 62 -6.22 -2.81 -5.45
C PHE A 62 -6.82 -1.40 -5.35
N ASP A 63 -7.77 -1.08 -6.24
CA ASP A 63 -8.45 0.22 -6.21
C ASP A 63 -9.14 0.48 -4.87
N MET A 64 -9.79 -0.54 -4.33
CA MET A 64 -10.50 -0.43 -3.05
C MET A 64 -9.51 -0.24 -1.90
N ALA A 65 -8.39 -0.97 -1.96
CA ALA A 65 -7.35 -0.82 -0.93
C ALA A 65 -6.71 0.58 -1.01
N LEU A 66 -6.49 1.08 -2.22
CA LEU A 66 -5.96 2.44 -2.40
C LEU A 66 -6.91 3.50 -1.86
N ASP A 67 -8.22 3.32 -2.06
CA ASP A 67 -9.21 4.26 -1.51
C ASP A 67 -9.09 4.34 0.02
N HIS A 68 -8.96 3.19 0.68
CA HIS A 68 -8.85 3.17 2.14
C HIS A 68 -7.53 3.78 2.60
N ALA A 69 -6.43 3.46 1.92
CA ALA A 69 -5.14 4.07 2.25
C ALA A 69 -5.19 5.59 2.10
N ALA A 70 -5.84 6.08 1.05
CA ALA A 70 -6.00 7.52 0.84
C ALA A 70 -6.79 8.17 1.97
N GLU A 71 -7.84 7.50 2.45
CA GLU A 71 -8.62 8.01 3.59
C GLU A 71 -7.75 8.15 4.83
N LEU A 72 -6.90 7.16 5.09
CA LEU A 72 -6.00 7.21 6.25
C LEU A 72 -5.02 8.37 6.16
N LEU A 73 -4.62 8.74 4.95
CA LEU A 73 -3.69 9.86 4.72
C LEU A 73 -4.43 11.20 4.62
N GLY A 74 -5.73 11.18 4.43
CA GLY A 74 -6.51 12.40 4.23
C GLY A 74 -6.35 13.00 2.85
N VAL A 75 -6.13 12.17 1.83
CA VAL A 75 -5.94 12.60 0.44
C VAL A 75 -6.89 11.84 -0.48
N ALA A 76 -6.96 12.25 -1.74
CA ALA A 76 -7.75 11.54 -2.75
C ALA A 76 -6.94 10.38 -3.31
N ARG A 77 -7.63 9.29 -3.69
CA ARG A 77 -6.95 8.11 -4.24
C ARG A 77 -6.05 8.45 -5.43
N HIS A 78 -6.52 9.30 -6.33
CA HIS A 78 -5.76 9.63 -7.54
C HIS A 78 -4.48 10.41 -7.25
N GLU A 79 -4.31 10.90 -6.02
CA GLU A 79 -3.09 11.60 -5.62
C GLU A 79 -1.99 10.64 -5.14
N LEU A 80 -2.33 9.38 -4.90
CA LEU A 80 -1.37 8.40 -4.40
C LEU A 80 -0.37 8.00 -5.48
N PRO A 81 0.93 8.17 -5.23
CA PRO A 81 1.92 7.59 -6.15
C PRO A 81 1.98 6.08 -5.93
N VAL A 82 2.07 5.32 -7.01
CA VAL A 82 2.19 3.86 -6.92
C VAL A 82 3.48 3.46 -7.61
N PRO A 83 4.45 2.89 -6.87
CA PRO A 83 5.68 2.42 -7.50
C PRO A 83 5.37 1.36 -8.57
N ASP A 84 6.14 1.35 -9.66
CA ASP A 84 5.92 0.39 -10.74
C ASP A 84 5.93 -1.05 -10.24
N ALA A 85 6.78 -1.35 -9.26
CA ALA A 85 6.86 -2.71 -8.70
C ALA A 85 5.57 -3.14 -8.01
N ALA A 86 4.72 -2.21 -7.59
CA ALA A 86 3.46 -2.51 -6.91
C ALA A 86 2.26 -2.47 -7.87
N ALA A 87 2.46 -2.09 -9.12
CA ALA A 87 1.36 -1.86 -10.05
C ALA A 87 0.52 -3.10 -10.34
N ASP A 88 1.08 -4.29 -10.12
CA ASP A 88 0.38 -5.55 -10.37
C ASP A 88 -0.20 -6.18 -9.10
N MET A 89 -0.15 -5.48 -7.96
CA MET A 89 -0.76 -6.00 -6.73
C MET A 89 -2.27 -6.05 -6.91
N GLY A 90 -2.89 -7.12 -6.42
CA GLY A 90 -4.32 -7.30 -6.55
C GLY A 90 -4.80 -7.86 -7.88
N MET A 91 -3.89 -8.19 -8.76
CA MET A 91 -4.20 -8.76 -10.08
C MET A 91 -4.34 -10.29 -9.99
#